data_0b1260b67c02f14b9d32ebde8652f73a
#
_entry.id   0b1260b67c02f14b9d32ebde8652f73a
#
_cell.length_a   1.000
_cell.length_b   1.000
_cell.length_c   1.000
_cell.angle_alpha   90.00
_cell.angle_beta   90.00
_cell.angle_gamma   90.00
#
_symmetry.space_group_name_H-M   'P 1'
#
loop_
_entity.id
_entity.type
_entity.pdbx_description
1 polymer ?
#
loop_
_entity_poly.entity_id
_entity_poly.type
_entity_poly.pdbx_seq_one_letter_code
_entity_poly.pdbx_strand_id
1 'polypeptide(L)'
;MKNKLQEISILDFYHNRSRFKWIVFISAVIIGFGSIFYTNILVEELKDREKRQIELLAKAWEYAYSNTENLSFVNQEIIQQNNSIPVIVADAEGNPIEHRNISFRKNADEEEKQKVLRRELEKMKGQYEPIPVTEAQVFVYYRNSELLNSLRFYPYVQLSVILVFGVLAYIVFNQSKEAEQNRVWAGLTKETAHQLGTPIASLMAWIDYLRNSPVWEENKEVIQEMDKDVVKLRMVTERFSSIGSAPAIQPENLFLVIDEAVNYLRPRISSKVEIRINSDVKNIEAMMNKPLFEWVIENICKNAVDAMKGQGKIDIDIIKESEKYVVVDISDTGKGMEKQLFKKVFTPGFTTRKRGWGLGLTLAKRIIEGYHKGKVFVKQSELGVGTTFRIILHASKDGLTGFRREDFVNQGVGAS
;
A
#
# COMPACT_ATOMS: atom_id res chain seq x y z
N MET A 1 -39.95 -5.39 10.77
CA MET A 1 -39.44 -6.48 9.93
C MET A 1 -38.43 -6.01 8.86
N LYS A 2 -38.53 -4.77 8.33
CA LYS A 2 -37.56 -4.20 7.35
C LYS A 2 -36.14 -3.91 7.89
N ASN A 3 -35.98 -3.58 9.18
CA ASN A 3 -34.66 -3.24 9.77
C ASN A 3 -33.75 -4.45 10.03
N LYS A 4 -34.32 -5.67 10.21
CA LYS A 4 -33.52 -6.89 10.38
C LYS A 4 -32.85 -7.38 9.09
N LEU A 5 -33.41 -7.05 7.93
CA LEU A 5 -32.84 -7.43 6.62
C LEU A 5 -31.66 -6.54 6.20
N GLN A 6 -31.57 -5.30 6.72
CA GLN A 6 -30.44 -4.40 6.45
C GLN A 6 -29.20 -4.72 7.30
N GLU A 7 -29.36 -5.16 8.56
CA GLU A 7 -28.24 -5.57 9.41
C GLU A 7 -27.57 -6.88 8.95
N ILE A 8 -28.35 -7.83 8.45
CA ILE A 8 -27.82 -9.10 7.91
C ILE A 8 -26.97 -8.85 6.66
N SER A 9 -27.34 -7.88 5.82
CA SER A 9 -26.61 -7.52 4.60
C SER A 9 -25.22 -6.94 4.85
N ILE A 10 -24.99 -6.22 5.93
CA ILE A 10 -23.71 -5.57 6.24
C ILE A 10 -22.69 -6.57 6.79
N LEU A 11 -23.12 -7.45 7.69
CA LEU A 11 -22.26 -8.53 8.26
C LEU A 11 -21.91 -9.59 7.22
N ASP A 12 -22.85 -9.99 6.37
CA ASP A 12 -22.61 -10.93 5.26
C ASP A 12 -21.68 -10.34 4.19
N PHE A 13 -21.77 -9.04 3.92
CA PHE A 13 -20.88 -8.37 2.98
C PHE A 13 -19.42 -8.34 3.49
N TYR A 14 -19.21 -8.18 4.80
CA TYR A 14 -17.88 -8.21 5.42
C TYR A 14 -17.25 -9.63 5.41
N HIS A 15 -18.04 -10.65 5.62
CA HIS A 15 -17.60 -12.06 5.57
C HIS A 15 -17.33 -12.53 4.13
N ASN A 16 -18.13 -12.04 3.17
CA ASN A 16 -17.97 -12.32 1.74
C ASN A 16 -16.73 -11.65 1.11
N ARG A 17 -16.29 -10.51 1.60
CA ARG A 17 -15.12 -9.78 1.06
C ARG A 17 -13.81 -10.57 1.17
N SER A 18 -13.59 -11.30 2.26
CA SER A 18 -12.41 -12.17 2.39
C SER A 18 -12.49 -13.34 1.42
N ARG A 19 -13.66 -13.95 1.25
CA ARG A 19 -13.91 -15.04 0.28
C ARG A 19 -13.75 -14.55 -1.16
N PHE A 20 -14.21 -13.35 -1.47
CA PHE A 20 -14.07 -12.75 -2.79
C PHE A 20 -12.59 -12.56 -3.19
N LYS A 21 -11.71 -12.15 -2.27
CA LYS A 21 -10.27 -12.09 -2.52
C LYS A 21 -9.68 -13.44 -2.92
N TRP A 22 -10.03 -14.49 -2.17
CA TRP A 22 -9.57 -15.83 -2.47
C TRP A 22 -10.12 -16.34 -3.80
N ILE A 23 -11.38 -16.02 -4.14
CA ILE A 23 -11.97 -16.35 -5.43
C ILE A 23 -11.20 -15.68 -6.57
N VAL A 24 -10.94 -14.37 -6.48
CA VAL A 24 -10.18 -13.62 -7.49
C VAL A 24 -8.75 -14.16 -7.60
N PHE A 25 -8.08 -14.43 -6.48
CA PHE A 25 -6.74 -14.99 -6.47
C PHE A 25 -6.70 -16.39 -7.09
N ILE A 26 -7.60 -17.28 -6.68
CA ILE A 26 -7.69 -18.65 -7.22
C ILE A 26 -8.02 -18.60 -8.71
N SER A 27 -8.95 -17.75 -9.14
CA SER A 27 -9.28 -17.58 -10.56
C SER A 27 -8.09 -17.10 -11.37
N ALA A 28 -7.30 -16.14 -10.86
CA ALA A 28 -6.10 -15.66 -11.52
C ALA A 28 -5.03 -16.75 -11.65
N VAL A 29 -4.88 -17.58 -10.61
CA VAL A 29 -3.98 -18.74 -10.61
C VAL A 29 -4.42 -19.80 -11.63
N ILE A 30 -5.71 -20.14 -11.66
CA ILE A 30 -6.28 -21.11 -12.62
C ILE A 30 -6.11 -20.61 -14.06
N ILE A 31 -6.41 -19.34 -14.32
CA ILE A 31 -6.24 -18.72 -15.64
C ILE A 31 -4.76 -18.73 -16.05
N GLY A 32 -3.84 -18.37 -15.13
CA GLY A 32 -2.41 -18.37 -15.39
C GLY A 32 -1.88 -19.77 -15.74
N PHE A 33 -2.17 -20.77 -14.92
CA PHE A 33 -1.75 -22.15 -15.18
C PHE A 33 -2.43 -22.74 -16.42
N GLY A 34 -3.74 -22.53 -16.59
CA GLY A 34 -4.46 -22.99 -17.77
C GLY A 34 -3.91 -22.40 -19.07
N SER A 35 -3.55 -21.13 -19.06
CA SER A 35 -2.95 -20.47 -20.21
C SER A 35 -1.54 -20.99 -20.53
N ILE A 36 -0.69 -21.21 -19.53
CA ILE A 36 0.64 -21.81 -19.73
C ILE A 36 0.49 -23.21 -20.34
N PHE A 37 -0.38 -24.02 -19.77
CA PHE A 37 -0.63 -25.37 -20.24
C PHE A 37 -1.14 -25.39 -21.69
N TYR A 38 -2.13 -24.55 -22.00
CA TYR A 38 -2.68 -24.43 -23.34
C TYR A 38 -1.63 -23.92 -24.36
N THR A 39 -0.87 -22.90 -23.98
CA THR A 39 0.19 -22.36 -24.85
C THR A 39 1.27 -23.40 -25.12
N ASN A 40 1.67 -24.21 -24.14
CA ASN A 40 2.64 -25.29 -24.38
C ASN A 40 2.12 -26.34 -25.38
N ILE A 41 0.85 -26.73 -25.29
CA ILE A 41 0.24 -27.64 -26.27
C ILE A 41 0.26 -27.00 -27.66
N LEU A 42 -0.09 -25.73 -27.77
CA LEU A 42 -0.13 -25.02 -29.05
C LEU A 42 1.26 -24.89 -29.68
N VAL A 43 2.29 -24.63 -28.87
CA VAL A 43 3.70 -24.55 -29.28
C VAL A 43 4.17 -25.89 -29.83
N GLU A 44 3.89 -27.00 -29.14
CA GLU A 44 4.28 -28.33 -29.61
C GLU A 44 3.55 -28.72 -30.92
N GLU A 45 2.25 -28.46 -31.01
CA GLU A 45 1.47 -28.72 -32.24
C GLU A 45 1.98 -27.89 -33.43
N LEU A 46 2.31 -26.60 -33.19
CA LEU A 46 2.84 -25.74 -34.24
C LEU A 46 4.23 -26.19 -34.67
N LYS A 47 5.09 -26.59 -33.75
CA LYS A 47 6.43 -27.13 -34.01
C LYS A 47 6.37 -28.38 -34.89
N ASP A 48 5.43 -29.30 -34.60
CA ASP A 48 5.24 -30.50 -35.40
C ASP A 48 4.72 -30.20 -36.81
N ARG A 49 3.85 -29.17 -36.94
CA ARG A 49 3.38 -28.69 -38.24
C ARG A 49 4.50 -28.07 -39.05
N GLU A 50 5.33 -27.20 -38.45
CA GLU A 50 6.47 -26.59 -39.10
C GLU A 50 7.46 -27.64 -39.57
N LYS A 51 7.77 -28.64 -38.73
CA LYS A 51 8.67 -29.75 -39.11
C LYS A 51 8.14 -30.51 -40.35
N ARG A 52 6.85 -30.90 -40.32
CA ARG A 52 6.24 -31.58 -41.49
C ARG A 52 6.28 -30.73 -42.76
N GLN A 53 6.05 -29.41 -42.61
CA GLN A 53 6.08 -28.48 -43.75
C GLN A 53 7.51 -28.39 -44.32
N ILE A 54 8.54 -28.41 -43.52
CA ILE A 54 9.95 -28.40 -43.98
C ILE A 54 10.35 -29.75 -44.59
N GLU A 55 9.87 -30.88 -44.06
CA GLU A 55 10.08 -32.20 -44.64
C GLU A 55 9.42 -32.29 -46.05
N LEU A 56 8.22 -31.71 -46.21
CA LEU A 56 7.60 -31.63 -47.53
C LEU A 56 8.38 -30.71 -48.48
N LEU A 57 8.87 -29.58 -47.98
CA LEU A 57 9.72 -28.68 -48.74
C LEU A 57 10.99 -29.38 -49.23
N ALA A 58 11.68 -30.14 -48.37
CA ALA A 58 12.87 -30.90 -48.74
C ALA A 58 12.58 -31.94 -49.81
N LYS A 59 11.47 -32.68 -49.70
CA LYS A 59 11.01 -33.63 -50.74
C LYS A 59 10.66 -32.93 -52.06
N ALA A 60 10.08 -31.75 -52.00
CA ALA A 60 9.81 -30.95 -53.18
C ALA A 60 11.08 -30.51 -53.92
N TRP A 61 12.12 -30.13 -53.15
CA TRP A 61 13.41 -29.85 -53.70
C TRP A 61 14.06 -31.10 -54.32
N GLU A 62 13.98 -32.26 -53.68
CA GLU A 62 14.49 -33.53 -54.19
C GLU A 62 13.82 -33.90 -55.53
N TYR A 63 12.47 -33.76 -55.60
CA TYR A 63 11.73 -34.00 -56.83
C TYR A 63 12.09 -32.99 -57.91
N ALA A 64 12.30 -31.72 -57.59
CA ALA A 64 12.67 -30.68 -58.56
C ALA A 64 14.05 -30.89 -59.19
N TYR A 65 14.97 -31.46 -58.44
CA TYR A 65 16.31 -31.81 -58.95
C TYR A 65 16.31 -33.10 -59.83
N SER A 66 15.37 -34.04 -59.52
CA SER A 66 15.27 -35.30 -60.26
C SER A 66 14.48 -35.20 -61.58
N ASN A 67 13.56 -34.26 -61.72
CA ASN A 67 12.62 -34.15 -62.84
C ASN A 67 12.57 -32.72 -63.41
N THR A 68 12.94 -32.58 -64.68
CA THR A 68 12.95 -31.27 -65.36
C THR A 68 11.61 -30.82 -65.93
N GLU A 69 10.62 -31.73 -66.05
CA GLU A 69 9.35 -31.44 -66.81
C GLU A 69 8.25 -30.70 -66.05
N ASN A 70 8.26 -30.60 -64.69
CA ASN A 70 7.19 -29.96 -63.92
C ASN A 70 7.72 -29.02 -62.83
N LEU A 71 8.82 -28.33 -63.04
CA LEU A 71 9.45 -27.40 -62.09
C LEU A 71 8.58 -26.23 -61.68
N SER A 72 7.68 -25.76 -62.55
CA SER A 72 6.86 -24.59 -62.29
C SER A 72 5.83 -24.84 -61.18
N PHE A 73 5.18 -25.99 -61.14
CA PHE A 73 4.20 -26.35 -60.12
C PHE A 73 4.84 -26.54 -58.74
N VAL A 74 5.93 -27.31 -58.71
CA VAL A 74 6.63 -27.57 -57.44
C VAL A 74 7.23 -26.29 -56.85
N ASN A 75 7.79 -25.44 -57.69
CA ASN A 75 8.34 -24.16 -57.23
C ASN A 75 7.21 -23.20 -56.76
N GLN A 76 6.11 -23.11 -57.47
CA GLN A 76 5.04 -22.16 -57.22
C GLN A 76 4.13 -22.60 -56.07
N GLU A 77 3.78 -23.88 -55.98
CA GLU A 77 2.80 -24.38 -55.01
C GLU A 77 3.44 -24.88 -53.69
N ILE A 78 4.71 -25.28 -53.68
CA ILE A 78 5.33 -25.82 -52.48
C ILE A 78 6.42 -24.90 -51.96
N ILE A 79 7.42 -24.56 -52.83
CA ILE A 79 8.58 -23.79 -52.41
C ILE A 79 8.19 -22.31 -52.09
N GLN A 80 7.28 -21.73 -52.95
CA GLN A 80 6.87 -20.34 -52.71
C GLN A 80 5.84 -20.16 -51.62
N GLN A 81 5.12 -21.19 -51.21
CA GLN A 81 4.15 -21.11 -50.11
C GLN A 81 4.73 -21.09 -48.71
N ASN A 82 6.03 -21.38 -48.58
CA ASN A 82 6.71 -21.19 -47.29
C ASN A 82 6.91 -19.70 -47.01
N ASN A 83 5.91 -19.04 -46.36
CA ASN A 83 5.95 -17.62 -46.05
C ASN A 83 6.35 -17.32 -44.60
N SER A 84 6.62 -18.33 -43.76
CA SER A 84 6.80 -18.11 -42.31
C SER A 84 8.05 -18.72 -41.73
N ILE A 85 8.48 -19.90 -42.24
CA ILE A 85 9.61 -20.64 -41.66
C ILE A 85 10.91 -20.20 -42.34
N PRO A 86 11.90 -19.69 -41.58
CA PRO A 86 13.22 -19.37 -42.14
C PRO A 86 13.97 -20.62 -42.54
N VAL A 87 14.41 -20.69 -43.81
CA VAL A 87 15.09 -21.81 -44.40
C VAL A 87 16.34 -21.35 -45.17
N ILE A 88 17.39 -22.11 -45.06
CA ILE A 88 18.61 -21.96 -45.87
C ILE A 88 18.96 -23.33 -46.47
N VAL A 89 19.14 -23.38 -47.77
CA VAL A 89 19.65 -24.54 -48.48
C VAL A 89 21.16 -24.32 -48.68
N ALA A 90 22.01 -25.28 -48.26
CA ALA A 90 23.44 -25.19 -48.38
C ALA A 90 24.05 -26.45 -49.01
N ASP A 91 25.19 -26.32 -49.66
CA ASP A 91 25.96 -27.42 -50.19
C ASP A 91 26.61 -28.30 -49.08
N ALA A 92 27.31 -29.34 -49.49
CA ALA A 92 28.02 -30.24 -48.57
C ALA A 92 29.14 -29.52 -47.80
N GLU A 93 29.68 -28.45 -48.36
CA GLU A 93 30.71 -27.60 -47.74
C GLU A 93 30.13 -26.57 -46.79
N GLY A 94 28.79 -26.40 -46.73
CA GLY A 94 28.08 -25.47 -45.87
C GLY A 94 27.98 -24.05 -46.44
N ASN A 95 28.12 -23.87 -47.76
CA ASN A 95 27.88 -22.57 -48.37
C ASN A 95 26.39 -22.42 -48.72
N PRO A 96 25.72 -21.29 -48.33
CA PRO A 96 24.34 -21.04 -48.67
C PRO A 96 24.13 -20.89 -50.18
N ILE A 97 23.23 -21.69 -50.75
CA ILE A 97 22.84 -21.65 -52.18
C ILE A 97 21.55 -20.87 -52.35
N GLU A 98 20.56 -21.17 -51.50
CA GLU A 98 19.24 -20.53 -51.54
C GLU A 98 18.71 -20.28 -50.12
N HIS A 99 17.82 -19.30 -49.99
CA HIS A 99 17.28 -18.94 -48.68
C HIS A 99 15.85 -18.44 -48.81
N ARG A 100 15.05 -18.62 -47.73
CA ARG A 100 13.69 -18.08 -47.59
C ARG A 100 13.45 -17.54 -46.19
N ASN A 101 12.64 -16.50 -46.12
CA ASN A 101 12.22 -15.87 -44.86
C ASN A 101 13.38 -15.42 -43.96
N ILE A 102 14.52 -15.04 -44.59
CA ILE A 102 15.64 -14.40 -43.92
C ILE A 102 15.56 -12.89 -44.18
N SER A 103 15.53 -12.12 -43.08
CA SER A 103 15.46 -10.66 -43.17
C SER A 103 16.86 -10.05 -43.34
N PHE A 104 17.00 -9.18 -44.33
CA PHE A 104 18.21 -8.40 -44.58
C PHE A 104 17.98 -6.93 -44.33
N ARG A 105 19.06 -6.19 -44.08
CA ARG A 105 18.99 -4.74 -44.00
C ARG A 105 18.64 -4.17 -45.38
N LYS A 106 17.80 -3.12 -45.43
CA LYS A 106 17.18 -2.57 -46.65
C LYS A 106 18.17 -2.21 -47.78
N ASN A 107 19.47 -2.01 -47.47
CA ASN A 107 20.52 -1.66 -48.45
C ASN A 107 21.75 -2.58 -48.25
N ALA A 108 21.54 -3.83 -47.83
CA ALA A 108 22.64 -4.77 -47.69
C ALA A 108 23.22 -5.14 -49.06
N ASP A 109 24.55 -5.04 -49.22
CA ASP A 109 25.27 -5.58 -50.38
C ASP A 109 25.36 -7.10 -50.33
N GLU A 110 25.85 -7.72 -51.44
CA GLU A 110 25.91 -9.19 -51.50
C GLU A 110 26.87 -9.79 -50.48
N GLU A 111 27.95 -9.08 -50.11
CA GLU A 111 28.91 -9.54 -49.11
C GLU A 111 28.25 -9.54 -47.71
N GLU A 112 27.48 -8.49 -47.39
CA GLU A 112 26.74 -8.36 -46.12
C GLU A 112 25.63 -9.44 -46.04
N LYS A 113 24.92 -9.73 -47.14
CA LYS A 113 23.91 -10.80 -47.21
C LYS A 113 24.54 -12.17 -46.95
N GLN A 114 25.67 -12.49 -47.61
CA GLN A 114 26.37 -13.75 -47.39
C GLN A 114 26.85 -13.90 -45.94
N LYS A 115 27.30 -12.83 -45.32
CA LYS A 115 27.68 -12.81 -43.90
C LYS A 115 26.52 -13.09 -42.96
N VAL A 116 25.35 -12.52 -43.27
CA VAL A 116 24.11 -12.78 -42.52
C VAL A 116 23.68 -14.24 -42.71
N LEU A 117 23.68 -14.75 -43.94
CA LEU A 117 23.27 -16.12 -44.23
C LEU A 117 24.16 -17.15 -43.50
N ARG A 118 25.49 -16.98 -43.53
CA ARG A 118 26.40 -17.86 -42.78
C ARG A 118 26.14 -17.81 -41.27
N ARG A 119 25.88 -16.62 -40.70
CA ARG A 119 25.54 -16.48 -39.28
C ARG A 119 24.22 -17.16 -38.92
N GLU A 120 23.20 -17.01 -39.76
CA GLU A 120 21.90 -17.67 -39.55
C GLU A 120 22.01 -19.19 -39.73
N LEU A 121 22.81 -19.66 -40.71
CA LEU A 121 23.07 -21.07 -40.89
C LEU A 121 23.70 -21.72 -39.64
N GLU A 122 24.67 -21.07 -39.02
CA GLU A 122 25.28 -21.57 -37.78
C GLU A 122 24.27 -21.63 -36.61
N LYS A 123 23.36 -20.70 -36.56
CA LYS A 123 22.27 -20.77 -35.57
C LYS A 123 21.30 -21.93 -35.85
N MET A 124 21.01 -22.18 -37.13
CA MET A 124 20.10 -23.27 -37.53
C MET A 124 20.71 -24.63 -37.24
N LYS A 125 22.03 -24.83 -37.49
CA LYS A 125 22.76 -26.04 -37.14
C LYS A 125 22.67 -26.41 -35.66
N GLY A 126 22.58 -25.41 -34.78
CA GLY A 126 22.45 -25.64 -33.35
C GLY A 126 21.03 -25.96 -32.89
N GLN A 127 19.99 -25.78 -33.72
CA GLN A 127 18.56 -25.98 -33.35
C GLN A 127 18.00 -27.32 -33.83
N TYR A 128 18.25 -27.68 -35.08
CA TYR A 128 17.67 -28.88 -35.69
C TYR A 128 18.73 -29.55 -36.59
N GLU A 129 18.63 -30.88 -36.71
CA GLU A 129 19.40 -31.63 -37.70
C GLU A 129 18.98 -31.23 -39.11
N PRO A 130 19.91 -31.00 -40.04
CA PRO A 130 19.57 -30.65 -41.41
C PRO A 130 18.88 -31.81 -42.12
N ILE A 131 17.95 -31.51 -43.01
CA ILE A 131 17.28 -32.51 -43.84
C ILE A 131 18.07 -32.68 -45.13
N PRO A 132 18.61 -33.87 -45.39
CA PRO A 132 19.37 -34.10 -46.61
C PRO A 132 18.45 -34.21 -47.83
N VAL A 133 18.86 -33.59 -48.95
CA VAL A 133 18.28 -33.76 -50.28
C VAL A 133 19.32 -34.54 -51.10
N THR A 134 19.12 -35.84 -51.14
CA THR A 134 20.14 -36.80 -51.57
C THR A 134 20.57 -36.63 -53.03
N GLU A 135 19.59 -36.41 -53.94
CA GLU A 135 19.81 -36.24 -55.36
C GLU A 135 20.66 -35.00 -55.75
N ALA A 136 20.51 -33.95 -54.95
CA ALA A 136 21.20 -32.66 -55.17
C ALA A 136 22.47 -32.49 -54.36
N GLN A 137 22.78 -33.40 -53.44
CA GLN A 137 23.88 -33.28 -52.46
C GLN A 137 23.81 -31.97 -51.64
N VAL A 138 22.61 -31.48 -51.31
CA VAL A 138 22.41 -30.29 -50.53
C VAL A 138 21.64 -30.59 -49.22
N PHE A 139 21.72 -29.69 -48.28
CA PHE A 139 21.10 -29.81 -46.98
C PHE A 139 20.15 -28.64 -46.72
N VAL A 140 18.92 -28.94 -46.23
CA VAL A 140 17.93 -27.94 -45.85
C VAL A 140 18.07 -27.69 -44.37
N TYR A 141 18.48 -26.47 -44.00
CA TYR A 141 18.56 -25.97 -42.65
C TYR A 141 17.36 -25.08 -42.39
N TYR A 142 16.79 -25.17 -41.18
CA TYR A 142 15.64 -24.35 -40.78
C TYR A 142 15.68 -23.99 -39.31
N ARG A 143 14.94 -22.97 -38.93
CA ARG A 143 14.70 -22.60 -37.55
C ARG A 143 13.23 -22.29 -37.35
N ASN A 144 12.82 -22.21 -36.09
CA ASN A 144 11.45 -21.84 -35.70
C ASN A 144 11.03 -20.52 -36.35
N SER A 145 9.77 -20.43 -36.76
CA SER A 145 9.18 -19.18 -37.22
C SER A 145 9.16 -18.12 -36.12
N GLU A 146 9.02 -16.86 -36.50
CA GLU A 146 8.85 -15.75 -35.55
C GLU A 146 7.59 -15.92 -34.72
N LEU A 147 6.52 -16.51 -35.31
CA LEU A 147 5.28 -16.81 -34.62
C LEU A 147 5.50 -17.81 -33.48
N LEU A 148 6.19 -18.90 -33.73
CA LEU A 148 6.48 -19.92 -32.72
C LEU A 148 7.35 -19.37 -31.60
N ASN A 149 8.35 -18.56 -31.92
CA ASN A 149 9.17 -17.88 -30.94
C ASN A 149 8.36 -16.89 -30.09
N SER A 150 7.47 -16.12 -30.70
CA SER A 150 6.58 -15.17 -29.98
C SER A 150 5.63 -15.90 -29.05
N LEU A 151 5.02 -17.00 -29.49
CA LEU A 151 4.15 -17.82 -28.64
C LEU A 151 4.88 -18.39 -27.43
N ARG A 152 6.15 -18.75 -27.56
CA ARG A 152 6.97 -19.25 -26.45
C ARG A 152 7.17 -18.19 -25.35
N PHE A 153 7.23 -16.90 -25.72
CA PHE A 153 7.35 -15.79 -24.74
C PHE A 153 6.03 -15.29 -24.19
N TYR A 154 4.91 -15.59 -24.84
CA TYR A 154 3.58 -15.11 -24.47
C TYR A 154 3.18 -15.39 -23.00
N PRO A 155 3.41 -16.60 -22.43
CA PRO A 155 3.10 -16.88 -21.03
C PRO A 155 3.82 -15.96 -20.05
N TYR A 156 5.05 -15.58 -20.31
CA TYR A 156 5.82 -14.69 -19.42
C TYR A 156 5.24 -13.27 -19.43
N VAL A 157 4.86 -12.77 -20.60
CA VAL A 157 4.18 -11.48 -20.74
C VAL A 157 2.86 -11.50 -19.99
N GLN A 158 2.06 -12.53 -20.18
CA GLN A 158 0.75 -12.68 -19.51
C GLN A 158 0.90 -12.77 -17.98
N LEU A 159 1.84 -13.54 -17.46
CA LEU A 159 2.10 -13.62 -16.01
C LEU A 159 2.54 -12.27 -15.44
N SER A 160 3.36 -11.53 -16.18
CA SER A 160 3.79 -10.17 -15.77
C SER A 160 2.59 -9.23 -15.68
N VAL A 161 1.67 -9.27 -16.64
CA VAL A 161 0.44 -8.46 -16.62
C VAL A 161 -0.45 -8.85 -15.44
N ILE A 162 -0.67 -10.15 -15.21
CA ILE A 162 -1.46 -10.64 -14.06
C ILE A 162 -0.85 -10.18 -12.73
N LEU A 163 0.48 -10.24 -12.60
CA LEU A 163 1.20 -9.78 -11.41
C LEU A 163 0.98 -8.28 -11.15
N VAL A 164 1.13 -7.45 -12.20
CA VAL A 164 0.91 -6.00 -12.09
C VAL A 164 -0.52 -5.69 -11.64
N PHE A 165 -1.52 -6.31 -12.28
CA PHE A 165 -2.91 -6.13 -11.86
C PHE A 165 -3.20 -6.63 -10.45
N GLY A 166 -2.58 -7.73 -10.02
CA GLY A 166 -2.68 -8.24 -8.66
C GLY A 166 -2.14 -7.26 -7.62
N VAL A 167 -0.98 -6.66 -7.89
CA VAL A 167 -0.38 -5.63 -7.02
C VAL A 167 -1.25 -4.37 -6.96
N LEU A 168 -1.72 -3.88 -8.11
CA LEU A 168 -2.62 -2.72 -8.17
C LEU A 168 -3.93 -2.98 -7.39
N ALA A 169 -4.55 -4.14 -7.61
CA ALA A 169 -5.77 -4.52 -6.90
C ALA A 169 -5.53 -4.59 -5.37
N TYR A 170 -4.39 -5.14 -4.94
CA TYR A 170 -4.01 -5.17 -3.52
C TYR A 170 -3.87 -3.78 -2.92
N ILE A 171 -3.17 -2.85 -3.61
CA ILE A 171 -2.99 -1.47 -3.15
C ILE A 171 -4.34 -0.75 -3.03
N VAL A 172 -5.17 -0.78 -4.08
CA VAL A 172 -6.51 -0.14 -4.09
C VAL A 172 -7.39 -0.70 -2.99
N PHE A 173 -7.38 -2.02 -2.81
CA PHE A 173 -8.19 -2.66 -1.78
C PHE A 173 -7.74 -2.29 -0.36
N ASN A 174 -6.44 -2.19 -0.12
CA ASN A 174 -5.92 -1.81 1.20
C ASN A 174 -6.26 -0.35 1.53
N GLN A 175 -6.12 0.56 0.58
CA GLN A 175 -6.52 1.97 0.73
C GLN A 175 -8.03 2.12 0.95
N SER A 176 -8.85 1.35 0.22
CA SER A 176 -10.31 1.37 0.39
C SER A 176 -10.75 0.92 1.79
N LYS A 177 -10.08 -0.10 2.35
CA LYS A 177 -10.36 -0.59 3.71
C LYS A 177 -10.06 0.48 4.76
N GLU A 178 -8.97 1.17 4.64
CA GLU A 178 -8.56 2.23 5.56
C GLU A 178 -9.49 3.44 5.48
N ALA A 179 -9.86 3.85 4.27
CA ALA A 179 -10.83 4.92 4.05
C ALA A 179 -12.23 4.59 4.62
N GLU A 180 -12.70 3.35 4.46
CA GLU A 180 -13.98 2.91 5.01
C GLU A 180 -13.98 2.90 6.55
N GLN A 181 -12.93 2.37 7.18
CA GLN A 181 -12.77 2.42 8.63
C GLN A 181 -12.77 3.87 9.13
N ASN A 182 -12.06 4.75 8.43
CA ASN A 182 -12.02 6.17 8.78
C ASN A 182 -13.39 6.83 8.66
N ARG A 183 -14.17 6.49 7.63
CA ARG A 183 -15.53 7.04 7.42
C ARG A 183 -16.50 6.56 8.50
N VAL A 184 -16.48 5.28 8.85
CA VAL A 184 -17.34 4.73 9.93
C VAL A 184 -17.02 5.38 11.27
N TRP A 185 -15.72 5.54 11.59
CA TRP A 185 -15.29 6.23 12.80
C TRP A 185 -15.74 7.69 12.83
N ALA A 186 -15.56 8.43 11.74
CA ALA A 186 -16.01 9.81 11.65
C ALA A 186 -17.54 9.96 11.83
N GLY A 187 -18.31 9.04 11.22
CA GLY A 187 -19.76 9.01 11.37
C GLY A 187 -20.20 8.72 12.79
N LEU A 188 -19.67 7.67 13.42
CA LEU A 188 -19.98 7.32 14.81
C LEU A 188 -19.61 8.44 15.78
N THR A 189 -18.45 9.05 15.59
CA THR A 189 -17.95 10.11 16.47
C THR A 189 -18.83 11.35 16.38
N LYS A 190 -19.21 11.77 15.18
CA LYS A 190 -20.08 12.91 14.93
C LYS A 190 -21.48 12.68 15.51
N GLU A 191 -22.05 11.51 15.28
CA GLU A 191 -23.38 11.15 15.80
C GLU A 191 -23.38 11.08 17.32
N THR A 192 -22.37 10.43 17.92
CA THR A 192 -22.24 10.35 19.39
C THR A 192 -22.08 11.74 20.02
N ALA A 193 -21.28 12.62 19.39
CA ALA A 193 -21.13 13.99 19.85
C ALA A 193 -22.46 14.77 19.80
N HIS A 194 -23.23 14.63 18.73
CA HIS A 194 -24.51 15.28 18.57
C HIS A 194 -25.54 14.78 19.60
N GLN A 195 -25.63 13.47 19.80
CA GLN A 195 -26.55 12.86 20.77
C GLN A 195 -26.17 13.13 22.21
N LEU A 196 -24.88 13.33 22.54
CA LEU A 196 -24.45 13.75 23.87
C LEU A 196 -24.62 15.27 24.09
N GLY A 197 -24.47 16.07 23.06
CA GLY A 197 -24.59 17.54 23.15
C GLY A 197 -25.97 18.01 23.61
N THR A 198 -27.05 17.36 23.19
CA THR A 198 -28.42 17.70 23.56
C THR A 198 -28.69 17.55 25.07
N PRO A 199 -28.44 16.39 25.72
CA PRO A 199 -28.63 16.26 27.16
C PRO A 199 -27.69 17.15 27.99
N ILE A 200 -26.47 17.40 27.50
CA ILE A 200 -25.54 18.32 28.17
C ILE A 200 -26.07 19.74 28.15
N ALA A 201 -26.62 20.21 27.03
CA ALA A 201 -27.24 21.53 26.95
C ALA A 201 -28.42 21.64 27.88
N SER A 202 -29.23 20.60 28.03
CA SER A 202 -30.34 20.54 28.99
C SER A 202 -29.86 20.62 30.44
N LEU A 203 -28.78 19.86 30.78
CA LEU A 203 -28.20 19.94 32.14
C LEU A 203 -27.64 21.34 32.45
N MET A 204 -26.99 21.98 31.48
CA MET A 204 -26.50 23.36 31.61
C MET A 204 -27.67 24.33 31.90
N ALA A 205 -28.78 24.20 31.17
CA ALA A 205 -29.96 25.02 31.39
C ALA A 205 -30.57 24.82 32.81
N TRP A 206 -30.57 23.57 33.30
CA TRP A 206 -31.02 23.29 34.69
C TRP A 206 -30.06 23.87 35.72
N ILE A 207 -28.76 23.82 35.53
CA ILE A 207 -27.75 24.44 36.41
C ILE A 207 -27.95 25.97 36.46
N ASP A 208 -28.16 26.60 35.29
CA ASP A 208 -28.40 28.02 35.19
C ASP A 208 -29.74 28.43 35.89
N TYR A 209 -30.79 27.60 35.75
CA TYR A 209 -32.03 27.78 36.47
C TYR A 209 -31.84 27.71 37.99
N LEU A 210 -31.11 26.71 38.48
CA LEU A 210 -30.81 26.56 39.91
C LEU A 210 -29.95 27.71 40.46
N ARG A 211 -29.00 28.27 39.68
CA ARG A 211 -28.20 29.45 40.04
C ARG A 211 -29.05 30.69 40.31
N ASN A 212 -30.16 30.84 39.59
CA ASN A 212 -31.05 31.98 39.69
C ASN A 212 -32.21 31.75 40.66
N SER A 213 -32.23 30.62 41.38
CA SER A 213 -33.25 30.26 42.34
C SER A 213 -32.79 30.47 43.78
N PRO A 214 -33.72 30.62 44.76
CA PRO A 214 -33.39 30.69 46.19
C PRO A 214 -32.59 29.46 46.69
N VAL A 215 -32.69 28.33 46.03
CA VAL A 215 -31.97 27.05 46.34
C VAL A 215 -30.47 27.17 46.18
N TRP A 216 -30.01 28.21 45.47
CA TRP A 216 -28.56 28.41 45.19
C TRP A 216 -27.74 28.56 46.48
N GLU A 217 -28.20 29.42 47.42
CA GLU A 217 -27.42 29.70 48.63
C GLU A 217 -27.25 28.46 49.52
N GLU A 218 -28.27 27.56 49.55
CA GLU A 218 -28.22 26.34 50.37
C GLU A 218 -27.38 25.24 49.71
N ASN A 219 -27.25 25.23 48.36
CA ASN A 219 -26.66 24.12 47.60
C ASN A 219 -25.51 24.56 46.69
N LYS A 220 -24.90 25.70 46.96
CA LYS A 220 -23.89 26.34 46.11
C LYS A 220 -22.72 25.40 45.73
N GLU A 221 -22.19 24.65 46.69
CA GLU A 221 -21.08 23.71 46.46
C GLU A 221 -21.50 22.57 45.53
N VAL A 222 -22.67 22.00 45.73
CA VAL A 222 -23.20 20.89 44.91
C VAL A 222 -23.43 21.35 43.46
N ILE A 223 -24.05 22.51 43.30
CA ILE A 223 -24.35 23.09 41.97
C ILE A 223 -23.04 23.44 41.24
N GLN A 224 -22.02 23.95 41.94
CA GLN A 224 -20.71 24.21 41.36
C GLN A 224 -20.00 22.94 40.91
N GLU A 225 -20.09 21.83 41.66
CA GLU A 225 -19.53 20.56 41.25
C GLU A 225 -20.27 19.96 40.03
N MET A 226 -21.62 20.07 40.00
CA MET A 226 -22.42 19.69 38.83
C MET A 226 -22.00 20.48 37.58
N ASP A 227 -21.82 21.80 37.69
CA ASP A 227 -21.38 22.66 36.61
C ASP A 227 -20.02 22.24 36.08
N LYS A 228 -19.04 21.95 36.96
CA LYS A 228 -17.73 21.42 36.56
C LYS A 228 -17.84 20.12 35.80
N ASP A 229 -18.73 19.22 36.19
CA ASP A 229 -18.89 17.93 35.53
C ASP A 229 -19.59 18.08 34.16
N VAL A 230 -20.58 18.96 34.05
CA VAL A 230 -21.23 19.26 32.76
C VAL A 230 -20.28 19.96 31.81
N VAL A 231 -19.43 20.88 32.27
CA VAL A 231 -18.39 21.50 31.47
C VAL A 231 -17.39 20.43 30.96
N LYS A 232 -17.03 19.45 31.80
CA LYS A 232 -16.18 18.33 31.36
C LYS A 232 -16.86 17.51 30.25
N LEU A 233 -18.13 17.17 30.41
CA LEU A 233 -18.90 16.43 29.40
C LEU A 233 -18.97 17.20 28.08
N ARG A 234 -19.20 18.51 28.15
CA ARG A 234 -19.22 19.39 26.98
C ARG A 234 -17.89 19.37 26.25
N MET A 235 -16.74 19.51 26.94
CA MET A 235 -15.42 19.43 26.34
C MET A 235 -15.18 18.09 25.65
N VAL A 236 -15.60 16.98 26.27
CA VAL A 236 -15.50 15.64 25.65
C VAL A 236 -16.31 15.60 24.35
N THR A 237 -17.55 16.12 24.37
CA THR A 237 -18.42 16.14 23.20
C THR A 237 -17.87 17.00 22.07
N GLU A 238 -17.33 18.18 22.36
CA GLU A 238 -16.69 19.06 21.39
C GLU A 238 -15.46 18.41 20.75
N ARG A 239 -14.65 17.70 21.56
CA ARG A 239 -13.49 16.94 21.07
C ARG A 239 -13.93 15.80 20.13
N PHE A 240 -15.00 15.08 20.46
CA PHE A 240 -15.58 14.06 19.60
C PHE A 240 -16.14 14.65 18.31
N SER A 241 -16.81 15.80 18.37
CA SER A 241 -17.31 16.51 17.19
C SER A 241 -16.19 16.94 16.24
N SER A 242 -15.06 17.38 16.80
CA SER A 242 -13.87 17.79 16.02
C SER A 242 -13.22 16.63 15.26
N ILE A 243 -13.37 15.39 15.72
CA ILE A 243 -12.91 14.19 14.98
C ILE A 243 -13.78 13.92 13.75
N GLY A 244 -15.06 14.28 13.77
CA GLY A 244 -16.00 14.07 12.66
C GLY A 244 -15.93 15.12 11.56
N SER A 245 -15.28 16.26 11.81
CA SER A 245 -15.05 17.34 10.87
C SER A 245 -13.56 17.41 10.48
N ALA A 246 -13.21 18.05 9.35
CA ALA A 246 -11.84 18.34 9.02
C ALA A 246 -11.32 19.49 9.90
N PRO A 247 -10.50 19.24 10.94
CA PRO A 247 -10.05 20.28 11.85
C PRO A 247 -9.09 21.24 11.14
N ALA A 248 -9.20 22.53 11.39
CA ALA A 248 -8.26 23.53 10.89
C ALA A 248 -6.89 23.28 11.54
N ILE A 249 -5.85 23.20 10.71
CA ILE A 249 -4.46 23.09 11.14
C ILE A 249 -3.82 24.46 10.99
N GLN A 250 -3.23 24.98 12.06
CA GLN A 250 -2.66 26.30 12.14
C GLN A 250 -1.24 26.25 12.76
N PRO A 251 -0.39 27.24 12.52
CA PRO A 251 0.87 27.39 13.24
C PRO A 251 0.57 27.70 14.72
N GLU A 252 1.08 26.88 15.61
CA GLU A 252 0.91 27.05 17.06
C GLU A 252 2.25 26.88 17.76
N ASN A 253 2.48 27.62 18.85
CA ASN A 253 3.67 27.46 19.67
C ASN A 253 3.58 26.14 20.44
N LEU A 254 4.42 25.18 20.06
CA LEU A 254 4.39 23.82 20.59
C LEU A 254 4.66 23.76 22.09
N PHE A 255 5.57 24.60 22.60
CA PHE A 255 5.89 24.66 24.03
C PHE A 255 4.68 25.12 24.82
N LEU A 256 4.03 26.22 24.40
CA LEU A 256 2.86 26.76 25.09
C LEU A 256 1.70 25.77 25.11
N VAL A 257 1.42 25.10 23.98
CA VAL A 257 0.35 24.11 23.90
C VAL A 257 0.58 22.92 24.83
N ILE A 258 1.84 22.43 24.90
CA ILE A 258 2.21 21.34 25.81
C ILE A 258 2.13 21.81 27.28
N ASP A 259 2.59 23.01 27.58
CA ASP A 259 2.57 23.56 28.95
C ASP A 259 1.10 23.73 29.43
N GLU A 260 0.21 24.25 28.60
CA GLU A 260 -1.23 24.36 28.91
C GLU A 260 -1.84 22.97 29.16
N ALA A 261 -1.55 21.98 28.33
CA ALA A 261 -2.05 20.61 28.50
C ALA A 261 -1.53 19.98 29.82
N VAL A 262 -0.26 20.20 30.15
CA VAL A 262 0.35 19.71 31.39
C VAL A 262 -0.24 20.42 32.60
N ASN A 263 -0.42 21.74 32.56
CA ASN A 263 -1.03 22.52 33.63
C ASN A 263 -2.49 22.12 33.87
N TYR A 264 -3.23 21.75 32.82
CA TYR A 264 -4.55 21.17 32.95
C TYR A 264 -4.54 19.79 33.63
N LEU A 265 -3.49 18.98 33.40
CA LEU A 265 -3.37 17.64 33.98
C LEU A 265 -2.90 17.65 35.44
N ARG A 266 -1.98 18.55 35.85
CA ARG A 266 -1.36 18.58 37.18
C ARG A 266 -2.38 18.43 38.34
N PRO A 267 -3.48 19.20 38.42
CA PRO A 267 -4.45 19.06 39.51
C PRO A 267 -5.32 17.79 39.44
N ARG A 268 -5.23 17.02 38.33
CA ARG A 268 -6.06 15.84 38.05
C ARG A 268 -5.35 14.52 38.15
N ILE A 269 -4.06 14.55 38.42
CA ILE A 269 -3.19 13.37 38.60
C ILE A 269 -2.64 13.34 40.01
N SER A 270 -2.04 12.22 40.42
CA SER A 270 -1.41 12.07 41.71
C SER A 270 -0.29 13.09 41.89
N SER A 271 -0.21 13.75 43.05
CA SER A 271 0.89 14.64 43.42
C SER A 271 2.24 13.96 43.51
N LYS A 272 2.28 12.62 43.52
CA LYS A 272 3.50 11.80 43.46
C LYS A 272 4.07 11.62 42.06
N VAL A 273 3.42 12.18 41.05
CA VAL A 273 3.89 12.16 39.64
C VAL A 273 4.50 13.53 39.33
N GLU A 274 5.77 13.55 39.03
CA GLU A 274 6.48 14.72 38.55
C GLU A 274 6.41 14.81 37.03
N ILE A 275 5.97 15.95 36.44
CA ILE A 275 6.00 16.21 34.98
C ILE A 275 6.97 17.36 34.74
N ARG A 276 7.96 17.12 33.89
CA ARG A 276 8.96 18.10 33.40
C ARG A 276 8.81 18.31 31.91
N ILE A 277 8.96 19.55 31.47
CA ILE A 277 9.01 19.92 30.07
C ILE A 277 10.38 20.49 29.77
N ASN A 278 11.12 19.86 28.88
CA ASN A 278 12.46 20.28 28.46
C ASN A 278 12.36 20.75 27.02
N SER A 279 12.92 21.91 26.72
CA SER A 279 12.99 22.44 25.37
C SER A 279 14.22 23.31 25.21
N ASP A 280 15.02 23.02 24.21
CA ASP A 280 16.19 23.86 23.88
C ASP A 280 15.76 25.19 23.24
N VAL A 281 14.56 25.25 22.64
CA VAL A 281 14.03 26.41 21.95
C VAL A 281 12.57 26.66 22.34
N LYS A 282 12.30 27.77 23.01
CA LYS A 282 10.95 28.10 23.52
C LYS A 282 9.95 28.54 22.41
N ASN A 283 10.43 29.00 21.27
CA ASN A 283 9.60 29.49 20.15
C ASN A 283 9.63 28.53 18.97
N ILE A 284 9.28 27.26 19.21
CA ILE A 284 9.08 26.29 18.13
C ILE A 284 7.60 26.30 17.76
N GLU A 285 7.31 26.67 16.51
CA GLU A 285 5.98 26.56 15.94
C GLU A 285 5.82 25.24 15.17
N ALA A 286 4.70 24.58 15.37
CA ALA A 286 4.30 23.39 14.62
C ALA A 286 2.89 23.55 14.06
N MET A 287 2.65 22.94 12.90
CA MET A 287 1.34 22.92 12.25
C MET A 287 0.41 21.96 12.98
N MET A 288 -0.58 22.51 13.72
CA MET A 288 -1.48 21.67 14.50
C MET A 288 -2.87 22.28 14.71
N ASN A 289 -3.80 21.42 15.14
CA ASN A 289 -5.04 21.82 15.78
C ASN A 289 -4.84 21.73 17.30
N LYS A 290 -4.73 22.86 17.98
CA LYS A 290 -4.40 22.95 19.40
C LYS A 290 -5.27 22.03 20.28
N PRO A 291 -6.65 22.07 20.24
CA PRO A 291 -7.47 21.23 21.09
C PRO A 291 -7.27 19.71 20.87
N LEU A 292 -7.05 19.29 19.63
CA LEU A 292 -6.80 17.89 19.34
C LEU A 292 -5.40 17.45 19.76
N PHE A 293 -4.41 18.32 19.64
CA PHE A 293 -3.05 18.01 20.07
C PHE A 293 -2.94 17.96 21.60
N GLU A 294 -3.56 18.89 22.31
CA GLU A 294 -3.70 18.83 23.77
C GLU A 294 -4.28 17.49 24.22
N TRP A 295 -5.29 17.00 23.52
CA TRP A 295 -5.89 15.70 23.83
C TRP A 295 -4.93 14.53 23.61
N VAL A 296 -4.04 14.60 22.59
CA VAL A 296 -2.96 13.60 22.42
C VAL A 296 -2.02 13.59 23.62
N ILE A 297 -1.57 14.77 24.06
CA ILE A 297 -0.69 14.90 25.22
C ILE A 297 -1.39 14.34 26.48
N GLU A 298 -2.65 14.72 26.73
CA GLU A 298 -3.44 14.18 27.84
C GLU A 298 -3.51 12.65 27.80
N ASN A 299 -3.81 12.05 26.65
CA ASN A 299 -3.96 10.60 26.54
C ASN A 299 -2.65 9.86 26.82
N ILE A 300 -1.52 10.35 26.29
CA ILE A 300 -0.22 9.73 26.50
C ILE A 300 0.20 9.90 27.97
N CYS A 301 0.08 11.10 28.55
CA CYS A 301 0.41 11.35 29.95
C CYS A 301 -0.47 10.55 30.93
N LYS A 302 -1.79 10.44 30.68
CA LYS A 302 -2.67 9.59 31.51
C LYS A 302 -2.27 8.10 31.41
N ASN A 303 -1.82 7.65 30.23
CA ASN A 303 -1.31 6.28 30.09
C ASN A 303 -0.01 6.08 30.87
N ALA A 304 0.87 7.08 30.86
CA ALA A 304 2.11 7.08 31.66
C ALA A 304 1.83 7.01 33.16
N VAL A 305 0.93 7.88 33.68
CA VAL A 305 0.51 7.87 35.09
C VAL A 305 -0.02 6.51 35.52
N ASP A 306 -0.85 5.88 34.68
CA ASP A 306 -1.40 4.54 34.97
C ASP A 306 -0.32 3.45 34.91
N ALA A 307 0.65 3.54 33.97
CA ALA A 307 1.77 2.61 33.88
C ALA A 307 2.69 2.69 35.11
N MET A 308 2.78 3.87 35.73
CA MET A 308 3.54 4.17 36.97
C MET A 308 2.71 3.93 38.24
N LYS A 309 1.44 3.52 38.12
CA LYS A 309 0.52 3.37 39.28
C LYS A 309 0.39 4.64 40.13
N GLY A 310 0.47 5.80 39.48
CA GLY A 310 0.32 7.12 40.14
C GLY A 310 1.55 7.64 40.89
N GLN A 311 2.73 7.07 40.68
CA GLN A 311 4.00 7.56 41.30
C GLN A 311 5.15 7.37 40.30
N GLY A 312 5.87 8.45 39.98
CA GLY A 312 7.04 8.40 39.07
C GLY A 312 7.27 9.73 38.39
N LYS A 313 7.95 9.68 37.23
CA LYS A 313 8.31 10.86 36.46
C LYS A 313 7.86 10.74 35.02
N ILE A 314 7.44 11.87 34.45
CA ILE A 314 7.16 12.04 33.00
C ILE A 314 8.07 13.19 32.54
N ASP A 315 8.96 12.89 31.60
CA ASP A 315 9.79 13.88 30.95
C ASP A 315 9.27 14.08 29.51
N ILE A 316 9.00 15.35 29.14
CA ILE A 316 8.55 15.75 27.81
C ILE A 316 9.65 16.58 27.17
N ASP A 317 10.34 16.01 26.19
CA ASP A 317 11.44 16.64 25.48
C ASP A 317 10.96 17.15 24.13
N ILE A 318 11.09 18.46 23.88
CA ILE A 318 10.75 19.11 22.62
C ILE A 318 12.05 19.38 21.85
N ILE A 319 12.19 18.75 20.70
CA ILE A 319 13.42 18.75 19.90
C ILE A 319 13.12 19.29 18.51
N LYS A 320 13.85 20.31 18.06
CA LYS A 320 13.83 20.73 16.65
C LYS A 320 14.77 19.80 15.86
N GLU A 321 14.19 18.77 15.22
CA GLU A 321 14.99 17.78 14.50
C GLU A 321 15.52 18.33 13.16
N SER A 322 14.74 19.19 12.49
CA SER A 322 15.11 19.83 11.22
C SER A 322 14.26 21.08 10.97
N GLU A 323 14.50 21.76 9.85
CA GLU A 323 13.65 22.88 9.40
C GLU A 323 12.21 22.44 9.05
N LYS A 324 11.98 21.14 8.80
CA LYS A 324 10.68 20.58 8.40
C LYS A 324 9.94 19.91 9.54
N TYR A 325 10.63 19.41 10.54
CA TYR A 325 10.06 18.53 11.55
C TYR A 325 10.44 18.92 12.97
N VAL A 326 9.47 18.84 13.86
CA VAL A 326 9.61 18.96 15.29
C VAL A 326 9.24 17.63 15.93
N VAL A 327 9.98 17.22 16.93
CA VAL A 327 9.81 15.96 17.65
C VAL A 327 9.44 16.25 19.09
N VAL A 328 8.47 15.51 19.62
CA VAL A 328 8.11 15.49 21.04
C VAL A 328 8.30 14.07 21.56
N ASP A 329 9.23 13.87 22.47
CA ASP A 329 9.43 12.63 23.20
C ASP A 329 8.75 12.71 24.56
N ILE A 330 7.86 11.78 24.88
CA ILE A 330 7.20 11.69 26.18
C ILE A 330 7.63 10.39 26.82
N SER A 331 8.45 10.52 27.86
CA SER A 331 9.10 9.40 28.56
C SER A 331 8.49 9.23 29.95
N ASP A 332 8.10 8.03 30.31
CA ASP A 332 7.61 7.64 31.63
C ASP A 332 8.55 6.63 32.31
N THR A 333 8.51 6.58 33.64
CA THR A 333 9.22 5.60 34.45
C THR A 333 8.32 4.44 34.91
N GLY A 334 7.36 4.05 34.05
CA GLY A 334 6.38 3.03 34.37
C GLY A 334 6.87 1.60 34.12
N LYS A 335 5.91 0.67 34.07
CA LYS A 335 6.17 -0.78 33.91
C LYS A 335 6.82 -1.19 32.59
N GLY A 336 6.82 -0.32 31.57
CA GLY A 336 7.29 -0.63 30.24
C GLY A 336 6.42 -1.64 29.49
N MET A 337 6.88 -2.05 28.29
CA MET A 337 6.23 -3.04 27.46
C MET A 337 7.20 -3.77 26.53
N GLU A 338 6.84 -4.99 26.13
CA GLU A 338 7.59 -5.79 25.15
C GLU A 338 7.52 -5.23 23.74
N LYS A 339 8.57 -5.43 22.93
CA LYS A 339 8.65 -4.93 21.54
C LYS A 339 7.48 -5.35 20.65
N GLN A 340 6.94 -6.56 20.84
CA GLN A 340 5.77 -7.04 20.08
C GLN A 340 4.50 -6.21 20.32
N LEU A 341 4.42 -5.45 21.41
CA LEU A 341 3.30 -4.59 21.74
C LEU A 341 3.41 -3.19 21.11
N PHE A 342 4.58 -2.74 20.66
CA PHE A 342 4.83 -1.38 20.15
C PHE A 342 3.83 -0.94 19.06
N LYS A 343 3.49 -1.83 18.14
CA LYS A 343 2.47 -1.55 17.12
C LYS A 343 1.06 -1.83 17.63
N LYS A 344 0.91 -2.85 18.50
CA LYS A 344 -0.38 -3.33 18.96
C LYS A 344 -1.08 -2.36 19.91
N VAL A 345 -0.34 -1.56 20.67
CA VAL A 345 -0.91 -0.56 21.61
C VAL A 345 -1.74 0.53 20.92
N PHE A 346 -1.55 0.73 19.60
CA PHE A 346 -2.33 1.67 18.79
C PHE A 346 -3.54 1.02 18.09
N THR A 347 -3.78 -0.28 18.30
CA THR A 347 -4.93 -0.99 17.70
C THR A 347 -6.20 -0.66 18.46
N PRO A 348 -7.32 -0.36 17.80
CA PRO A 348 -8.60 -0.08 18.47
C PRO A 348 -9.01 -1.20 19.43
N GLY A 349 -9.41 -0.82 20.65
CA GLY A 349 -9.86 -1.75 21.67
C GLY A 349 -8.74 -2.49 22.41
N PHE A 350 -7.46 -2.29 22.06
CA PHE A 350 -6.36 -2.89 22.78
C PHE A 350 -6.15 -2.19 24.13
N THR A 351 -6.29 -2.94 25.21
CA THR A 351 -6.06 -2.47 26.58
C THR A 351 -5.55 -3.57 27.47
N THR A 352 -4.64 -3.23 28.37
CA THR A 352 -4.18 -4.09 29.47
C THR A 352 -4.86 -3.74 30.80
N ARG A 353 -5.82 -2.80 30.79
CA ARG A 353 -6.54 -2.33 31.97
C ARG A 353 -7.84 -3.10 32.15
N LYS A 354 -8.23 -3.35 33.42
CA LYS A 354 -9.55 -3.91 33.75
C LYS A 354 -10.72 -2.97 33.41
N ARG A 355 -10.48 -1.67 33.41
CA ARG A 355 -11.44 -0.63 33.05
C ARG A 355 -10.79 0.30 32.01
N GLY A 356 -11.46 0.51 30.88
CA GLY A 356 -11.00 1.36 29.77
C GLY A 356 -11.30 0.74 28.42
N TRP A 357 -11.66 1.56 27.47
CA TRP A 357 -12.11 1.13 26.12
C TRP A 357 -10.95 0.84 25.16
N GLY A 358 -9.69 1.06 25.57
CA GLY A 358 -8.53 0.87 24.69
C GLY A 358 -8.49 1.83 23.48
N LEU A 359 -9.14 2.99 23.59
CA LEU A 359 -9.28 3.94 22.46
C LEU A 359 -8.28 5.12 22.52
N GLY A 360 -7.65 5.40 23.67
CA GLY A 360 -6.82 6.60 23.85
C GLY A 360 -5.65 6.71 22.90
N LEU A 361 -4.80 5.67 22.82
CA LEU A 361 -3.65 5.65 21.91
C LEU A 361 -4.07 5.51 20.44
N THR A 362 -5.12 4.77 20.16
CA THR A 362 -5.70 4.70 18.79
C THR A 362 -6.14 6.09 18.32
N LEU A 363 -6.80 6.84 19.22
CA LEU A 363 -7.22 8.19 18.92
C LEU A 363 -6.04 9.15 18.76
N ALA A 364 -5.03 9.06 19.65
CA ALA A 364 -3.79 9.82 19.53
C ALA A 364 -3.13 9.57 18.15
N LYS A 365 -3.04 8.31 17.74
CA LYS A 365 -2.52 7.96 16.41
C LYS A 365 -3.35 8.57 15.29
N ARG A 366 -4.66 8.48 15.36
CA ARG A 366 -5.56 9.06 14.36
C ARG A 366 -5.43 10.59 14.28
N ILE A 367 -5.32 11.26 15.41
CA ILE A 367 -5.14 12.71 15.47
C ILE A 367 -3.82 13.09 14.80
N ILE A 368 -2.72 12.46 15.19
CA ILE A 368 -1.39 12.80 14.67
C ILE A 368 -1.24 12.39 13.20
N GLU A 369 -1.56 11.14 12.84
CA GLU A 369 -1.32 10.64 11.48
C GLU A 369 -2.42 11.07 10.51
N GLY A 370 -3.69 11.06 10.96
CA GLY A 370 -4.84 11.39 10.12
C GLY A 370 -5.00 12.88 9.85
N TYR A 371 -4.96 13.71 10.90
CA TYR A 371 -5.24 15.15 10.79
C TYR A 371 -3.96 16.00 10.69
N HIS A 372 -2.96 15.76 11.53
CA HIS A 372 -1.72 16.53 11.55
C HIS A 372 -0.69 16.05 10.52
N LYS A 373 -0.94 14.92 9.84
CA LYS A 373 -0.01 14.30 8.88
C LYS A 373 1.38 14.03 9.45
N GLY A 374 1.46 13.92 10.76
CA GLY A 374 2.66 13.56 11.51
C GLY A 374 2.81 12.05 11.70
N LYS A 375 3.65 11.65 12.68
CA LYS A 375 3.80 10.25 13.10
C LYS A 375 3.77 10.15 14.61
N VAL A 376 3.23 9.04 15.15
CA VAL A 376 3.32 8.70 16.57
C VAL A 376 3.62 7.21 16.73
N PHE A 377 4.62 6.90 17.55
CA PHE A 377 5.05 5.52 17.79
C PHE A 377 5.79 5.38 19.12
N VAL A 378 5.98 4.14 19.56
CA VAL A 378 6.83 3.84 20.70
C VAL A 378 8.29 3.86 20.23
N LYS A 379 9.08 4.84 20.69
CA LYS A 379 10.49 4.99 20.38
C LYS A 379 11.31 3.89 21.04
N GLN A 380 11.08 3.71 22.34
CA GLN A 380 11.73 2.67 23.15
C GLN A 380 10.85 2.32 24.35
N SER A 381 10.96 1.11 24.81
CA SER A 381 10.36 0.66 26.08
C SER A 381 11.10 -0.56 26.59
N GLU A 382 11.27 -0.60 27.91
CA GLU A 382 11.89 -1.71 28.61
C GLU A 382 11.08 -2.05 29.86
N LEU A 383 10.88 -3.35 30.11
CA LEU A 383 10.08 -3.81 31.24
C LEU A 383 10.74 -3.39 32.56
N GLY A 384 9.95 -2.75 33.42
CA GLY A 384 10.37 -2.24 34.70
C GLY A 384 11.16 -0.91 34.67
N VAL A 385 11.48 -0.38 33.48
CA VAL A 385 12.23 0.87 33.30
C VAL A 385 11.31 2.01 32.86
N GLY A 386 10.47 1.76 31.84
CA GLY A 386 9.52 2.77 31.34
C GLY A 386 9.29 2.71 29.83
N THR A 387 8.61 3.73 29.31
CA THR A 387 8.27 3.85 27.89
C THR A 387 8.50 5.27 27.40
N THR A 388 9.05 5.42 26.19
CA THR A 388 9.13 6.69 25.48
C THR A 388 8.26 6.63 24.24
N PHE A 389 7.23 7.47 24.18
CA PHE A 389 6.45 7.74 22.99
C PHE A 389 7.06 8.90 22.21
N ARG A 390 7.18 8.76 20.89
CA ARG A 390 7.66 9.82 20.01
C ARG A 390 6.53 10.31 19.10
N ILE A 391 6.37 11.62 19.04
CA ILE A 391 5.47 12.33 18.13
C ILE A 391 6.34 13.18 17.19
N ILE A 392 6.08 13.11 15.90
CA ILE A 392 6.72 13.93 14.87
C ILE A 392 5.65 14.79 14.22
N LEU A 393 5.85 16.11 14.19
CA LEU A 393 4.98 17.09 13.57
C LEU A 393 5.73 17.88 12.50
N HIS A 394 4.99 18.48 11.58
CA HIS A 394 5.54 19.45 10.66
C HIS A 394 5.81 20.77 11.39
N ALA A 395 7.03 21.28 11.26
CA ALA A 395 7.38 22.62 11.73
C ALA A 395 6.65 23.66 10.85
N SER A 396 6.21 24.76 11.45
CA SER A 396 5.80 25.93 10.69
C SER A 396 7.02 26.57 10.05
N LYS A 397 6.98 26.77 8.74
CA LYS A 397 7.94 27.68 8.08
C LYS A 397 7.26 29.04 7.98
N ASP A 398 7.96 30.08 8.31
CA ASP A 398 7.59 31.42 7.91
C ASP A 398 7.34 31.43 6.38
N GLY A 399 6.09 31.54 5.98
CA GLY A 399 5.71 31.77 4.59
C GLY A 399 5.40 30.57 3.69
N LEU A 400 5.06 29.38 4.18
CA LEU A 400 4.55 28.31 3.31
C LEU A 400 3.02 28.39 3.12
N THR A 401 2.60 29.16 2.13
CA THR A 401 1.32 29.04 1.46
C THR A 401 1.23 27.70 0.73
N GLY A 402 0.25 26.87 1.10
CA GLY A 402 -0.26 25.78 0.28
C GLY A 402 0.29 24.40 0.57
N PHE A 403 -0.45 23.63 1.34
CA PHE A 403 -0.33 22.17 1.37
C PHE A 403 -0.68 21.60 0.00
N ARG A 404 0.31 21.19 -0.81
CA ARG A 404 0.07 20.35 -1.99
C ARG A 404 0.07 18.90 -1.56
N ARG A 405 -0.94 18.19 -2.03
CA ARG A 405 -1.16 16.74 -1.80
C ARG A 405 -0.02 15.86 -2.35
N GLU A 406 0.87 16.44 -3.15
CA GLU A 406 1.94 15.75 -3.90
C GLU A 406 3.21 15.49 -3.08
N ASP A 407 3.42 16.17 -1.95
CA ASP A 407 4.66 16.04 -1.17
C ASP A 407 4.75 14.75 -0.33
N PHE A 408 3.66 13.96 -0.25
CA PHE A 408 3.56 12.77 0.59
C PHE A 408 3.71 11.43 -0.16
N VAL A 409 3.73 11.45 -1.50
CA VAL A 409 3.81 10.21 -2.31
C VAL A 409 5.26 9.69 -2.43
N ASN A 410 6.27 10.55 -2.30
CA ASN A 410 7.67 10.21 -2.60
C ASN A 410 8.55 9.81 -1.40
N GLN A 411 8.02 9.70 -0.17
CA GLN A 411 8.82 9.29 1.00
C GLN A 411 8.45 7.90 1.56
N GLY A 412 7.83 7.05 0.76
CA GLY A 412 7.48 5.66 1.11
C GLY A 412 8.55 4.61 0.80
N VAL A 413 9.77 4.99 0.39
CA VAL A 413 10.84 4.02 0.06
C VAL A 413 12.10 4.37 0.84
N GLY A 414 12.35 3.61 1.89
CA GLY A 414 13.62 3.66 2.60
C GLY A 414 13.52 3.44 4.10
N ALA A 415 13.18 2.20 4.52
CA ALA A 415 13.67 1.61 5.76
C ALA A 415 13.35 0.12 5.74
N SER A 416 14.37 -0.64 5.43
CA SER A 416 14.49 -2.10 5.62
C SER A 416 14.15 -2.56 7.03
#